data_89c2c522cdd544e2eeee2416207c134e
#
_entry.id   89c2c522cdd544e2eeee2416207c134e
#
_cell.length_a   1.000
_cell.length_b   1.000
_cell.length_c   1.000
_cell.angle_alpha   90.00
_cell.angle_beta   90.00
_cell.angle_gamma   90.00
#
_symmetry.space_group_name_H-M   'P 1'
#
loop_
_entity.id
_entity.type
_entity.pdbx_description
1 polymer ?
#
loop_
_entity_poly.entity_id
_entity_poly.type
_entity_poly.pdbx_seq_one_letter_code
_entity_poly.pdbx_strand_id
1 'polypeptide(L)'
;MNNPFRYGIAVDEPYFIDREQEIKEFSRWLKSGQSLVVYSPRRYGKTSLIIKILKNLRKEGYNTVYIDFFKVSSRRRFAEMYYNEIMQHMPSWEKALKKISGLTKKIRPVISLDGQGLPSVSVNFEGGSENDDLTEVFDLPQKLADRKSWIVVFDEFQDITRLDGERFEKELRASVIHHTSVSYVFMGSRMHMLLNMFTHRNRAFYQFGKLYELKKIPTDILADYLTEGYTNSGIRVKPEIPDKIISLCEAIPHYVQYLASAAWEEAQENDTVLDYDVLEKAVSRILTNQIDYFMKQYEELTAHQQKVLLAICKENKNIYTSDYAGRYHLTPASSTQRSVQRLLRTGILSRDADVYNFNDPFFRMWLKSSMA
;
A
#
# COMPACT_ATOMS: atom_id res chain seq x y z
N MET A 1 -8.37 23.95 18.00
CA MET A 1 -7.05 23.48 17.54
C MET A 1 -7.26 22.42 16.49
N ASN A 2 -6.33 22.21 15.53
CA ASN A 2 -6.49 21.18 14.53
C ASN A 2 -5.90 19.85 15.03
N ASN A 3 -6.59 18.75 14.71
CA ASN A 3 -6.11 17.40 15.03
C ASN A 3 -4.76 17.15 14.31
N PRO A 4 -3.66 16.81 15.04
CA PRO A 4 -2.35 16.62 14.45
C PRO A 4 -2.15 15.23 13.82
N PHE A 5 -3.13 14.35 13.90
CA PHE A 5 -3.04 12.98 13.40
C PHE A 5 -3.95 12.78 12.19
N ARG A 6 -3.43 12.15 11.13
CA ARG A 6 -4.18 11.85 9.91
C ARG A 6 -4.04 10.40 9.48
N TYR A 7 -5.14 9.79 9.05
CA TYR A 7 -5.21 8.41 8.59
C TYR A 7 -6.13 8.29 7.36
N GLY A 8 -6.10 7.12 6.71
CA GLY A 8 -6.98 6.83 5.55
C GLY A 8 -6.54 7.42 4.22
N ILE A 9 -5.51 8.26 4.21
CA ILE A 9 -4.93 8.89 3.02
C ILE A 9 -3.40 8.72 3.01
N ALA A 10 -2.78 8.93 1.85
CA ALA A 10 -1.34 9.10 1.80
C ALA A 10 -0.97 10.44 2.47
N VAL A 11 -0.06 10.38 3.43
CA VAL A 11 0.34 11.55 4.23
C VAL A 11 1.65 12.15 3.73
N ASP A 12 1.78 13.48 3.88
CA ASP A 12 2.99 14.27 3.68
C ASP A 12 3.21 15.12 4.95
N GLU A 13 4.22 15.96 4.99
CA GLU A 13 4.45 16.88 6.12
C GLU A 13 3.19 17.69 6.47
N PRO A 14 2.90 17.92 7.75
CA PRO A 14 3.66 17.50 8.94
C PRO A 14 3.29 16.11 9.48
N TYR A 15 2.48 15.34 8.78
CA TYR A 15 1.92 14.05 9.24
C TYR A 15 2.77 12.84 8.85
N PHE A 16 3.86 13.06 8.12
CA PHE A 16 4.78 12.00 7.69
C PHE A 16 5.76 11.69 8.82
N ILE A 17 5.83 10.43 9.20
CA ILE A 17 6.64 9.97 10.34
C ILE A 17 7.88 9.25 9.80
N ASP A 18 9.07 9.69 10.20
CA ASP A 18 10.35 9.01 9.97
C ASP A 18 10.63 8.67 8.49
N ARG A 19 11.34 7.58 8.24
CA ARG A 19 11.72 7.05 6.91
C ARG A 19 12.85 7.82 6.23
N GLU A 20 13.63 8.59 6.97
CA GLU A 20 14.74 9.35 6.38
C GLU A 20 15.78 8.43 5.72
N GLN A 21 16.04 7.28 6.35
CA GLN A 21 16.96 6.30 5.79
C GLN A 21 16.43 5.73 4.48
N GLU A 22 15.17 5.28 4.44
CA GLU A 22 14.55 4.76 3.23
C GLU A 22 14.46 5.83 2.14
N ILE A 23 14.12 7.06 2.47
CA ILE A 23 14.10 8.19 1.52
C ILE A 23 15.48 8.38 0.88
N LYS A 24 16.54 8.40 1.69
CA LYS A 24 17.92 8.57 1.24
C LYS A 24 18.40 7.40 0.37
N GLU A 25 18.15 6.17 0.81
CA GLU A 25 18.58 4.96 0.11
C GLU A 25 17.84 4.77 -1.22
N PHE A 26 16.49 4.89 -1.23
CA PHE A 26 15.70 4.73 -2.44
C PHE A 26 16.02 5.81 -3.45
N SER A 27 16.14 7.08 -3.01
CA SER A 27 16.54 8.17 -3.89
C SER A 27 17.90 7.90 -4.54
N ARG A 28 18.88 7.41 -3.78
CA ARG A 28 20.21 7.05 -4.30
C ARG A 28 20.14 5.94 -5.32
N TRP A 29 19.41 4.84 -5.03
CA TRP A 29 19.30 3.72 -5.96
C TRP A 29 18.56 4.09 -7.25
N LEU A 30 17.45 4.81 -7.14
CA LEU A 30 16.69 5.26 -8.31
C LEU A 30 17.50 6.22 -9.20
N LYS A 31 18.26 7.14 -8.61
CA LYS A 31 19.18 8.03 -9.33
C LYS A 31 20.30 7.28 -10.06
N SER A 32 20.74 6.16 -9.53
CA SER A 32 21.76 5.30 -10.15
C SER A 32 21.22 4.32 -11.21
N GLY A 33 19.91 4.40 -11.55
CA GLY A 33 19.30 3.49 -12.53
C GLY A 33 18.84 2.15 -11.93
N GLN A 34 18.97 1.95 -10.61
CA GLN A 34 18.58 0.69 -9.97
C GLN A 34 17.08 0.64 -9.74
N SER A 35 16.42 -0.39 -10.27
CA SER A 35 15.00 -0.67 -9.99
C SER A 35 14.80 -1.34 -8.63
N LEU A 36 13.64 -1.10 -8.02
CA LEU A 36 13.28 -1.55 -6.67
C LEU A 36 12.01 -2.38 -6.68
N VAL A 37 11.92 -3.33 -5.76
CA VAL A 37 10.70 -4.06 -5.41
C VAL A 37 10.43 -3.86 -3.93
N VAL A 38 9.42 -3.07 -3.61
CA VAL A 38 9.10 -2.68 -2.22
C VAL A 38 7.84 -3.41 -1.75
N TYR A 39 7.96 -4.21 -0.72
CA TYR A 39 6.85 -4.99 -0.19
C TYR A 39 6.71 -4.81 1.32
N SER A 40 5.49 -4.80 1.79
CA SER A 40 5.11 -4.86 3.20
C SER A 40 3.59 -5.11 3.29
N PRO A 41 3.06 -5.50 4.44
CA PRO A 41 1.62 -5.53 4.65
C PRO A 41 0.95 -4.19 4.32
N ARG A 42 -0.38 -4.20 4.20
CA ARG A 42 -1.15 -2.96 4.06
C ARG A 42 -0.93 -2.04 5.26
N ARG A 43 -1.09 -0.73 5.05
CA ARG A 43 -1.11 0.28 6.14
C ARG A 43 0.24 0.55 6.80
N TYR A 44 1.36 0.07 6.19
CA TYR A 44 2.73 0.33 6.65
C TYR A 44 3.34 1.62 6.08
N GLY A 45 2.59 2.38 5.26
CA GLY A 45 3.03 3.67 4.73
C GLY A 45 3.82 3.61 3.42
N LYS A 46 3.82 2.48 2.66
CA LYS A 46 4.51 2.37 1.35
C LYS A 46 4.17 3.51 0.39
N THR A 47 2.89 3.77 0.20
CA THR A 47 2.40 4.80 -0.73
C THR A 47 2.83 6.20 -0.29
N SER A 48 2.75 6.51 1.00
CA SER A 48 3.22 7.80 1.54
C SER A 48 4.72 7.99 1.33
N LEU A 49 5.52 6.95 1.61
CA LEU A 49 6.97 6.96 1.41
C LEU A 49 7.33 7.23 -0.04
N ILE A 50 6.74 6.49 -0.98
CA ILE A 50 7.11 6.66 -2.40
C ILE A 50 6.65 8.01 -2.95
N ILE A 51 5.46 8.50 -2.58
CA ILE A 51 4.98 9.83 -2.98
C ILE A 51 5.94 10.92 -2.48
N LYS A 52 6.44 10.82 -1.24
CA LYS A 52 7.44 11.73 -0.68
C LYS A 52 8.75 11.70 -1.49
N ILE A 53 9.23 10.50 -1.81
CA ILE A 53 10.44 10.32 -2.64
C ILE A 53 10.23 10.92 -4.02
N LEU A 54 9.11 10.63 -4.69
CA LEU A 54 8.82 11.18 -6.02
C LEU A 54 8.73 12.71 -6.00
N LYS A 55 8.11 13.29 -4.96
CA LYS A 55 8.05 14.74 -4.77
C LYS A 55 9.43 15.37 -4.66
N ASN A 56 10.35 14.74 -3.91
CA ASN A 56 11.72 15.20 -3.78
C ASN A 56 12.50 15.08 -5.10
N LEU A 57 12.37 13.95 -5.80
CA LEU A 57 13.04 13.72 -7.08
C LEU A 57 12.53 14.65 -8.18
N ARG A 58 11.21 14.99 -8.17
CA ARG A 58 10.66 16.02 -9.08
C ARG A 58 11.31 17.39 -8.86
N LYS A 59 11.53 17.81 -7.62
CA LYS A 59 12.24 19.06 -7.29
C LYS A 59 13.68 19.05 -7.81
N GLU A 60 14.32 17.89 -7.88
CA GLU A 60 15.65 17.71 -8.45
C GLU A 60 15.63 17.58 -9.99
N GLY A 61 14.43 17.61 -10.60
CA GLY A 61 14.25 17.64 -12.05
C GLY A 61 14.06 16.26 -12.70
N TYR A 62 13.84 15.19 -11.95
CA TYR A 62 13.45 13.89 -12.50
C TYR A 62 11.99 13.91 -12.95
N ASN A 63 11.69 13.21 -14.05
CA ASN A 63 10.32 12.95 -14.45
C ASN A 63 9.81 11.70 -13.72
N THR A 64 8.54 11.70 -13.32
CA THR A 64 8.01 10.59 -12.52
C THR A 64 6.64 10.17 -13.02
N VAL A 65 6.37 8.87 -13.04
CA VAL A 65 5.06 8.27 -13.35
C VAL A 65 4.64 7.44 -12.14
N TYR A 66 3.39 7.55 -11.73
CA TYR A 66 2.81 6.73 -10.67
C TYR A 66 1.52 6.08 -11.13
N ILE A 67 1.50 4.76 -11.21
CA ILE A 67 0.34 3.96 -11.59
C ILE A 67 -0.05 3.03 -10.44
N ASP A 68 -1.26 3.19 -9.97
CA ASP A 68 -1.90 2.30 -9.00
C ASP A 68 -2.70 1.23 -9.76
N PHE A 69 -2.20 -0.01 -9.80
CA PHE A 69 -2.85 -1.12 -10.51
C PHE A 69 -4.22 -1.50 -9.92
N PHE A 70 -4.51 -1.10 -8.70
CA PHE A 70 -5.86 -1.27 -8.13
C PHE A 70 -6.93 -0.51 -8.93
N LYS A 71 -6.55 0.61 -9.55
CA LYS A 71 -7.43 1.46 -10.37
C LYS A 71 -7.46 1.08 -11.84
N VAL A 72 -6.63 0.12 -12.26
CA VAL A 72 -6.51 -0.30 -13.66
C VAL A 72 -7.49 -1.44 -13.91
N SER A 73 -8.55 -1.16 -14.70
CA SER A 73 -9.60 -2.13 -15.03
C SER A 73 -9.39 -2.86 -16.37
N SER A 74 -8.59 -2.28 -17.27
CA SER A 74 -8.30 -2.83 -18.61
C SER A 74 -6.95 -2.35 -19.13
N ARG A 75 -6.44 -2.99 -20.19
CA ARG A 75 -5.22 -2.57 -20.91
C ARG A 75 -5.36 -1.14 -21.43
N ARG A 76 -6.53 -0.80 -21.99
CA ARG A 76 -6.86 0.56 -22.44
C ARG A 76 -6.75 1.56 -21.29
N ARG A 77 -7.37 1.25 -20.15
CA ARG A 77 -7.30 2.12 -18.96
C ARG A 77 -5.89 2.32 -18.47
N PHE A 78 -5.06 1.28 -18.49
CA PHE A 78 -3.63 1.41 -18.20
C PHE A 78 -2.96 2.41 -19.13
N ALA A 79 -3.13 2.26 -20.46
CA ALA A 79 -2.52 3.16 -21.42
C ALA A 79 -2.94 4.62 -21.22
N GLU A 80 -4.24 4.87 -20.99
CA GLU A 80 -4.77 6.21 -20.71
C GLU A 80 -4.12 6.83 -19.45
N MET A 81 -4.06 6.07 -18.36
CA MET A 81 -3.43 6.54 -17.12
C MET A 81 -1.94 6.83 -17.33
N TYR A 82 -1.25 5.94 -18.05
CA TYR A 82 0.18 6.08 -18.31
C TYR A 82 0.49 7.32 -19.16
N TYR A 83 -0.30 7.56 -20.22
CA TYR A 83 -0.21 8.79 -21.02
C TYR A 83 -0.47 10.04 -20.17
N ASN A 84 -1.55 10.03 -19.37
CA ASN A 84 -1.89 11.17 -18.51
C ASN A 84 -0.75 11.52 -17.55
N GLU A 85 -0.15 10.53 -16.89
CA GLU A 85 0.99 10.73 -15.99
C GLU A 85 2.21 11.31 -16.74
N ILE A 86 2.53 10.82 -17.93
CA ILE A 86 3.63 11.31 -18.74
C ILE A 86 3.38 12.77 -19.18
N MET A 87 2.15 13.06 -19.60
CA MET A 87 1.78 14.39 -20.12
C MET A 87 1.96 15.50 -19.07
N GLN A 88 1.77 15.20 -17.78
CA GLN A 88 1.98 16.17 -16.69
C GLN A 88 3.41 16.73 -16.62
N HIS A 89 4.39 16.03 -17.20
CA HIS A 89 5.80 16.45 -17.21
C HIS A 89 6.19 17.23 -18.48
N MET A 90 5.26 17.47 -19.37
CA MET A 90 5.51 18.18 -20.62
C MET A 90 5.18 19.69 -20.50
N PRO A 91 5.95 20.56 -21.17
CA PRO A 91 5.78 22.03 -21.06
C PRO A 91 4.43 22.54 -21.59
N SER A 92 3.81 21.84 -22.52
CA SER A 92 2.45 22.09 -22.98
C SER A 92 1.84 20.81 -23.54
N TRP A 93 0.52 20.68 -23.43
CA TRP A 93 -0.24 19.54 -23.93
C TRP A 93 -0.09 19.37 -25.45
N GLU A 94 -0.08 20.46 -26.22
CA GLU A 94 0.07 20.42 -27.67
C GLU A 94 1.45 19.87 -28.09
N LYS A 95 2.53 20.36 -27.45
CA LYS A 95 3.89 19.87 -27.72
C LYS A 95 4.05 18.43 -27.30
N ALA A 96 3.46 18.05 -26.16
CA ALA A 96 3.47 16.69 -25.67
C ALA A 96 2.76 15.75 -26.66
N LEU A 97 1.54 16.10 -27.08
CA LEU A 97 0.78 15.30 -28.03
C LEU A 97 1.55 15.09 -29.33
N LYS A 98 2.10 16.17 -29.91
CA LYS A 98 2.88 16.10 -31.17
C LYS A 98 4.11 15.20 -31.01
N LYS A 99 4.84 15.31 -29.90
CA LYS A 99 6.01 14.47 -29.62
C LYS A 99 5.61 13.00 -29.45
N ILE A 100 4.58 12.72 -28.67
CA ILE A 100 4.12 11.36 -28.38
C ILE A 100 3.50 10.70 -29.63
N SER A 101 2.65 11.40 -30.37
CA SER A 101 2.03 10.87 -31.61
C SER A 101 3.07 10.53 -32.67
N GLY A 102 4.25 11.14 -32.64
CA GLY A 102 5.39 10.76 -33.49
C GLY A 102 6.12 9.50 -33.02
N LEU A 103 5.94 9.09 -31.75
CA LEU A 103 6.61 7.95 -31.13
C LEU A 103 5.74 6.68 -31.11
N THR A 104 4.42 6.84 -31.24
CA THR A 104 3.44 5.74 -31.21
C THR A 104 2.67 5.68 -32.50
N LYS A 105 2.55 4.49 -33.09
CA LYS A 105 1.84 4.24 -34.36
C LYS A 105 0.52 3.51 -34.14
N LYS A 106 0.53 2.48 -33.31
CA LYS A 106 -0.61 1.60 -33.05
C LYS A 106 -1.59 2.14 -32.02
N ILE A 107 -1.10 2.92 -31.07
CA ILE A 107 -1.90 3.47 -29.97
C ILE A 107 -1.80 4.99 -30.01
N ARG A 108 -2.86 5.65 -30.43
CA ARG A 108 -2.89 7.10 -30.61
C ARG A 108 -3.58 7.77 -29.43
N PRO A 109 -2.87 8.65 -28.69
CA PRO A 109 -3.50 9.47 -27.67
C PRO A 109 -4.41 10.52 -28.33
N VAL A 110 -5.60 10.70 -27.77
CA VAL A 110 -6.56 11.73 -28.14
C VAL A 110 -6.84 12.58 -26.90
N ILE A 111 -6.66 13.89 -27.02
CA ILE A 111 -6.99 14.82 -25.94
C ILE A 111 -8.47 15.18 -26.03
N SER A 112 -9.15 15.05 -24.92
CA SER A 112 -10.50 15.55 -24.68
C SER A 112 -10.51 16.42 -23.44
N LEU A 113 -11.55 17.21 -23.25
CA LEU A 113 -11.79 17.87 -21.96
C LEU A 113 -12.67 16.96 -21.11
N ASP A 114 -12.32 16.82 -19.86
CA ASP A 114 -13.17 16.12 -18.89
C ASP A 114 -14.40 16.96 -18.50
N GLY A 115 -15.28 16.42 -17.66
CA GLY A 115 -16.48 17.12 -17.20
C GLY A 115 -16.22 18.38 -16.38
N GLN A 116 -14.97 18.68 -16.05
CA GLN A 116 -14.51 19.90 -15.35
C GLN A 116 -13.73 20.83 -16.28
N GLY A 117 -13.64 20.52 -17.58
CA GLY A 117 -12.90 21.29 -18.56
C GLY A 117 -11.38 21.12 -18.50
N LEU A 118 -10.87 20.12 -17.78
CA LEU A 118 -9.44 19.82 -17.72
C LEU A 118 -9.03 18.87 -18.86
N PRO A 119 -7.82 19.03 -19.43
CA PRO A 119 -7.33 18.13 -20.47
C PRO A 119 -7.22 16.70 -19.94
N SER A 120 -7.78 15.75 -20.66
CA SER A 120 -7.75 14.32 -20.38
C SER A 120 -7.31 13.56 -21.62
N VAL A 121 -6.52 12.50 -21.43
CA VAL A 121 -6.08 11.64 -22.54
C VAL A 121 -6.95 10.39 -22.57
N SER A 122 -7.58 10.17 -23.72
CA SER A 122 -8.09 8.87 -24.12
C SER A 122 -7.16 8.24 -25.16
N VAL A 123 -7.30 6.95 -25.44
CA VAL A 123 -6.47 6.26 -26.44
C VAL A 123 -7.34 5.59 -27.50
N ASN A 124 -6.92 5.71 -28.75
CA ASN A 124 -7.46 4.96 -29.85
C ASN A 124 -6.46 3.91 -30.31
N PHE A 125 -6.92 2.66 -30.40
CA PHE A 125 -6.14 1.53 -30.92
C PHE A 125 -6.38 1.41 -32.43
N GLU A 126 -5.32 1.42 -33.23
CA GLU A 126 -5.42 1.11 -34.65
C GLU A 126 -5.72 -0.40 -34.83
N GLY A 127 -6.87 -0.74 -35.41
CA GLY A 127 -7.35 -2.13 -35.53
C GLY A 127 -8.47 -2.51 -34.57
N GLY A 128 -8.81 -1.66 -33.59
CA GLY A 128 -10.02 -1.82 -32.75
C GLY A 128 -9.94 -2.90 -31.67
N SER A 129 -8.80 -3.53 -31.45
CA SER A 129 -8.62 -4.59 -30.44
C SER A 129 -8.03 -4.04 -29.16
N GLU A 130 -8.73 -4.22 -28.03
CA GLU A 130 -8.20 -3.91 -26.70
C GLU A 130 -7.02 -4.83 -26.28
N ASN A 131 -6.77 -5.89 -27.04
CA ASN A 131 -5.69 -6.84 -26.84
C ASN A 131 -4.39 -6.45 -27.57
N ASP A 132 -4.31 -5.24 -28.13
CA ASP A 132 -3.12 -4.77 -28.80
C ASP A 132 -1.93 -4.66 -27.87
N ASP A 133 -0.75 -4.89 -28.45
CA ASP A 133 0.54 -4.82 -27.79
C ASP A 133 0.80 -3.38 -27.28
N LEU A 134 1.00 -3.23 -25.96
CA LEU A 134 1.29 -1.96 -25.31
C LEU A 134 2.77 -1.59 -25.30
N THR A 135 3.64 -2.28 -26.02
CA THR A 135 5.10 -2.02 -26.05
C THR A 135 5.40 -0.56 -26.35
N GLU A 136 4.69 0.06 -27.31
CA GLU A 136 4.90 1.48 -27.64
C GLU A 136 4.62 2.41 -26.45
N VAL A 137 3.61 2.07 -25.62
CA VAL A 137 3.24 2.82 -24.40
C VAL A 137 4.28 2.63 -23.33
N PHE A 138 4.71 1.40 -23.07
CA PHE A 138 5.74 1.11 -22.07
C PHE A 138 7.06 1.82 -22.39
N ASP A 139 7.42 1.93 -23.66
CA ASP A 139 8.66 2.54 -24.12
C ASP A 139 8.68 4.08 -24.05
N LEU A 140 7.53 4.73 -23.82
CA LEU A 140 7.45 6.19 -23.84
C LEU A 140 8.45 6.88 -22.91
N PRO A 141 8.61 6.51 -21.64
CA PRO A 141 9.58 7.16 -20.76
C PRO A 141 11.00 7.06 -21.29
N GLN A 142 11.40 5.90 -21.85
CA GLN A 142 12.72 5.71 -22.46
C GLN A 142 12.91 6.59 -23.72
N LYS A 143 11.89 6.63 -24.60
CA LYS A 143 11.91 7.45 -25.82
C LYS A 143 11.86 8.97 -25.54
N LEU A 144 11.27 9.36 -24.41
CA LEU A 144 11.19 10.75 -23.96
C LEU A 144 12.35 11.19 -23.08
N ALA A 145 13.20 10.27 -22.66
CA ALA A 145 14.37 10.53 -21.83
C ALA A 145 15.46 11.25 -22.65
N ASP A 146 15.43 12.58 -22.69
CA ASP A 146 16.49 13.37 -23.30
C ASP A 146 17.69 13.50 -22.34
N ARG A 147 17.67 14.55 -21.47
CA ARG A 147 18.71 14.79 -20.45
C ARG A 147 18.29 14.39 -19.03
N LYS A 148 17.02 13.98 -18.82
CA LYS A 148 16.45 13.67 -17.52
C LYS A 148 15.97 12.24 -17.50
N SER A 149 16.39 11.50 -16.49
CA SER A 149 15.92 10.14 -16.25
C SER A 149 14.47 10.14 -15.75
N TRP A 150 13.78 9.05 -16.04
CA TRP A 150 12.42 8.80 -15.59
C TRP A 150 12.40 7.82 -14.43
N ILE A 151 11.46 8.01 -13.53
CA ILE A 151 11.17 7.08 -12.45
C ILE A 151 9.73 6.67 -12.56
N VAL A 152 9.49 5.39 -12.78
CA VAL A 152 8.15 4.82 -12.97
C VAL A 152 7.82 3.94 -11.78
N VAL A 153 6.71 4.23 -11.12
CA VAL A 153 6.20 3.49 -9.97
C VAL A 153 4.93 2.74 -10.37
N PHE A 154 4.92 1.46 -10.08
CA PHE A 154 3.77 0.57 -10.19
C PHE A 154 3.36 0.12 -8.78
N ASP A 155 2.31 0.73 -8.24
CA ASP A 155 1.75 0.35 -6.94
C ASP A 155 0.70 -0.76 -7.09
N GLU A 156 0.58 -1.61 -6.08
CA GLU A 156 -0.22 -2.85 -6.10
C GLU A 156 0.05 -3.70 -7.34
N PHE A 157 1.32 -3.81 -7.72
CA PHE A 157 1.77 -4.44 -8.98
C PHE A 157 1.30 -5.88 -9.16
N GLN A 158 1.06 -6.63 -8.09
CA GLN A 158 0.51 -7.98 -8.19
C GLN A 158 -0.88 -8.02 -8.86
N ASP A 159 -1.59 -6.89 -8.94
CA ASP A 159 -2.89 -6.80 -9.60
C ASP A 159 -2.80 -6.74 -11.14
N ILE A 160 -1.60 -6.60 -11.71
CA ILE A 160 -1.34 -6.73 -13.16
C ILE A 160 -1.88 -8.06 -13.71
N THR A 161 -1.86 -9.12 -12.90
CA THR A 161 -2.35 -10.45 -13.30
C THR A 161 -3.86 -10.50 -13.55
N ARG A 162 -4.61 -9.48 -13.12
CA ARG A 162 -6.06 -9.37 -13.37
C ARG A 162 -6.38 -8.89 -14.79
N LEU A 163 -5.43 -8.28 -15.50
CA LEU A 163 -5.68 -7.65 -16.78
C LEU A 163 -5.63 -8.65 -17.93
N ASP A 164 -4.62 -9.51 -17.99
CA ASP A 164 -4.44 -10.52 -19.04
C ASP A 164 -3.46 -11.62 -18.54
N GLY A 165 -3.58 -11.97 -17.28
CA GLY A 165 -2.73 -12.97 -16.65
C GLY A 165 -1.24 -12.67 -16.82
N GLU A 166 -0.45 -13.68 -17.19
CA GLU A 166 1.00 -13.54 -17.39
C GLU A 166 1.38 -12.84 -18.70
N ARG A 167 0.46 -12.69 -19.65
CA ARG A 167 0.78 -12.08 -20.94
C ARG A 167 1.18 -10.62 -20.78
N PHE A 168 0.38 -9.85 -20.07
CA PHE A 168 0.67 -8.43 -19.82
C PHE A 168 1.97 -8.23 -19.02
N GLU A 169 2.23 -9.12 -18.05
CA GLU A 169 3.50 -9.14 -17.30
C GLU A 169 4.70 -9.37 -18.23
N LYS A 170 4.60 -10.33 -19.15
CA LYS A 170 5.66 -10.65 -20.13
C LYS A 170 5.90 -9.50 -21.12
N GLU A 171 4.86 -8.87 -21.61
CA GLU A 171 4.95 -7.71 -22.51
C GLU A 171 5.65 -6.54 -21.81
N LEU A 172 5.22 -6.20 -20.60
CA LEU A 172 5.87 -5.14 -19.80
C LEU A 172 7.34 -5.47 -19.58
N ARG A 173 7.66 -6.71 -19.19
CA ARG A 173 9.04 -7.14 -18.93
C ARG A 173 9.91 -7.05 -20.17
N ALA A 174 9.38 -7.42 -21.34
CA ALA A 174 10.11 -7.35 -22.62
C ALA A 174 10.53 -5.91 -22.97
N SER A 175 9.68 -4.91 -22.65
CA SER A 175 10.04 -3.50 -22.83
C SER A 175 11.04 -3.02 -21.78
N VAL A 176 10.71 -3.17 -20.50
CA VAL A 176 11.47 -2.51 -19.42
C VAL A 176 12.90 -3.01 -19.26
N ILE A 177 13.21 -4.23 -19.74
CA ILE A 177 14.59 -4.77 -19.68
C ILE A 177 15.59 -3.97 -20.52
N HIS A 178 15.12 -3.27 -21.53
CA HIS A 178 15.94 -2.48 -22.44
C HIS A 178 16.02 -1.00 -22.06
N HIS A 179 15.36 -0.59 -20.99
CA HIS A 179 15.34 0.80 -20.58
C HIS A 179 16.55 1.15 -19.73
N THR A 180 17.40 2.02 -20.24
CA THR A 180 18.64 2.46 -19.59
C THR A 180 18.50 3.80 -18.87
N SER A 181 17.47 4.59 -19.23
CA SER A 181 17.21 5.92 -18.67
C SER A 181 15.94 5.95 -17.80
N VAL A 182 15.45 4.78 -17.39
CA VAL A 182 14.25 4.64 -16.57
C VAL A 182 14.52 3.71 -15.41
N SER A 183 14.25 4.17 -14.19
CA SER A 183 14.25 3.33 -12.99
C SER A 183 12.81 2.98 -12.61
N TYR A 184 12.61 1.74 -12.19
CA TYR A 184 11.28 1.23 -11.82
C TYR A 184 11.17 0.96 -10.33
N VAL A 185 9.99 1.24 -9.78
CA VAL A 185 9.61 0.81 -8.44
C VAL A 185 8.35 -0.03 -8.55
N PHE A 186 8.43 -1.28 -8.17
CA PHE A 186 7.29 -2.19 -8.07
C PHE A 186 6.89 -2.33 -6.62
N MET A 187 5.66 -1.96 -6.27
CA MET A 187 5.17 -2.05 -4.90
C MET A 187 3.96 -2.94 -4.79
N GLY A 188 3.75 -3.53 -3.61
CA GLY A 188 2.54 -4.28 -3.34
C GLY A 188 2.37 -4.67 -1.87
N SER A 189 1.11 -4.87 -1.51
CA SER A 189 0.71 -5.24 -0.16
C SER A 189 0.47 -6.74 -0.01
N ARG A 190 0.19 -7.46 -1.09
CA ARG A 190 0.10 -8.93 -1.08
C ARG A 190 1.49 -9.53 -1.28
N MET A 191 2.27 -9.49 -0.19
CA MET A 191 3.70 -9.83 -0.18
C MET A 191 4.00 -11.15 -0.90
N HIS A 192 3.28 -12.23 -0.58
CA HIS A 192 3.49 -13.53 -1.19
C HIS A 192 3.31 -13.51 -2.72
N MET A 193 2.30 -12.80 -3.23
CA MET A 193 2.06 -12.68 -4.67
C MET A 193 3.17 -11.85 -5.34
N LEU A 194 3.48 -10.69 -4.77
CA LEU A 194 4.52 -9.82 -5.31
C LEU A 194 5.89 -10.52 -5.30
N LEU A 195 6.29 -11.11 -4.17
CA LEU A 195 7.56 -11.83 -4.08
C LEU A 195 7.64 -12.99 -5.07
N ASN A 196 6.56 -13.75 -5.27
CA ASN A 196 6.53 -14.81 -6.27
C ASN A 196 6.87 -14.30 -7.67
N MET A 197 6.37 -13.10 -8.07
CA MET A 197 6.66 -12.51 -9.38
C MET A 197 8.16 -12.22 -9.58
N PHE A 198 8.89 -11.89 -8.52
CA PHE A 198 10.30 -11.48 -8.60
C PHE A 198 11.31 -12.54 -8.15
N THR A 199 10.87 -13.61 -7.46
CA THR A 199 11.76 -14.66 -6.94
C THR A 199 11.55 -16.03 -7.59
N HIS A 200 10.41 -16.27 -8.24
CA HIS A 200 10.12 -17.55 -8.88
C HIS A 200 10.70 -17.59 -10.30
N ARG A 201 11.49 -18.64 -10.60
CA ARG A 201 12.27 -18.78 -11.85
C ARG A 201 11.43 -18.71 -13.13
N ASN A 202 10.17 -19.12 -13.09
CA ASN A 202 9.29 -19.16 -14.26
C ASN A 202 8.50 -17.86 -14.46
N ARG A 203 8.71 -16.83 -13.64
CA ARG A 203 8.04 -15.54 -13.77
C ARG A 203 8.86 -14.57 -14.61
N ALA A 204 8.16 -13.69 -15.33
CA ALA A 204 8.80 -12.73 -16.25
C ALA A 204 9.78 -11.78 -15.53
N PHE A 205 9.45 -11.35 -14.32
CA PHE A 205 10.28 -10.43 -13.53
C PHE A 205 11.28 -11.12 -12.59
N TYR A 206 11.57 -12.41 -12.81
CA TYR A 206 12.57 -13.11 -12.00
C TYR A 206 13.88 -12.33 -11.88
N GLN A 207 14.31 -12.04 -10.65
CA GLN A 207 15.52 -11.27 -10.32
C GLN A 207 15.59 -9.85 -10.94
N PHE A 208 14.45 -9.24 -11.24
CA PHE A 208 14.40 -7.88 -11.74
C PHE A 208 14.18 -6.89 -10.60
N GLY A 209 15.20 -6.13 -10.26
CA GLY A 209 15.14 -5.12 -9.21
C GLY A 209 15.59 -5.60 -7.84
N LYS A 210 15.94 -4.64 -6.98
CA LYS A 210 16.38 -4.87 -5.61
C LYS A 210 15.16 -5.06 -4.70
N LEU A 211 15.09 -6.21 -4.05
CA LEU A 211 14.03 -6.50 -3.06
C LEU A 211 14.27 -5.67 -1.78
N TYR A 212 13.22 -5.02 -1.30
CA TYR A 212 13.23 -4.26 -0.06
C TYR A 212 11.94 -4.48 0.73
N GLU A 213 12.06 -5.02 1.93
CA GLU A 213 10.95 -5.13 2.88
C GLU A 213 10.82 -3.84 3.68
N LEU A 214 9.70 -3.13 3.54
CA LEU A 214 9.42 -1.99 4.37
C LEU A 214 8.89 -2.46 5.72
N LYS A 215 9.70 -2.31 6.75
CA LYS A 215 9.39 -2.71 8.14
C LYS A 215 8.50 -1.69 8.85
N LYS A 216 8.03 -2.03 10.04
CA LYS A 216 7.36 -1.09 10.95
C LYS A 216 8.30 0.07 11.30
N ILE A 217 7.71 1.21 11.62
CA ILE A 217 8.45 2.34 12.20
C ILE A 217 8.89 1.93 13.62
N PRO A 218 10.11 2.27 14.05
CA PRO A 218 10.56 2.04 15.42
C PRO A 218 9.59 2.64 16.46
N THR A 219 9.37 1.92 17.55
CA THR A 219 8.34 2.29 18.55
C THR A 219 8.70 3.57 19.31
N ASP A 220 9.97 3.80 19.55
CA ASP A 220 10.50 5.03 20.16
C ASP A 220 10.17 6.26 19.29
N ILE A 221 10.43 6.19 18.00
CA ILE A 221 10.09 7.26 17.04
C ILE A 221 8.58 7.53 17.00
N LEU A 222 7.77 6.45 17.00
CA LEU A 222 6.32 6.60 17.07
C LEU A 222 5.86 7.25 18.39
N ALA A 223 6.48 6.91 19.51
CA ALA A 223 6.16 7.48 20.82
C ALA A 223 6.50 8.97 20.89
N ASP A 224 7.67 9.37 20.38
CA ASP A 224 8.08 10.76 20.29
C ASP A 224 7.10 11.56 19.41
N TYR A 225 6.78 11.04 18.21
CA TYR A 225 5.81 11.67 17.31
C TYR A 225 4.43 11.88 17.97
N LEU A 226 3.92 10.88 18.69
CA LEU A 226 2.64 10.98 19.39
C LEU A 226 2.71 12.03 20.51
N THR A 227 3.77 12.00 21.31
CA THR A 227 3.97 12.93 22.41
C THR A 227 4.05 14.36 21.92
N GLU A 228 4.84 14.62 20.89
CA GLU A 228 4.95 15.95 20.26
C GLU A 228 3.63 16.40 19.65
N GLY A 229 2.93 15.53 18.93
CA GLY A 229 1.65 15.83 18.31
C GLY A 229 0.59 16.25 19.34
N TYR A 230 0.45 15.50 20.44
CA TYR A 230 -0.46 15.87 21.53
C TYR A 230 -0.06 17.16 22.19
N THR A 231 1.21 17.30 22.60
CA THR A 231 1.70 18.47 23.30
C THR A 231 1.55 19.74 22.47
N ASN A 232 1.95 19.71 21.22
CA ASN A 232 1.85 20.86 20.30
C ASN A 232 0.40 21.26 19.99
N SER A 233 -0.54 20.33 20.14
CA SER A 233 -1.99 20.58 19.99
C SER A 233 -2.69 20.90 21.32
N GLY A 234 -1.94 21.14 22.41
CA GLY A 234 -2.47 21.56 23.70
C GLY A 234 -3.06 20.42 24.56
N ILE A 235 -2.83 19.16 24.20
CA ILE A 235 -3.24 18.01 24.99
C ILE A 235 -2.12 17.61 25.96
N ARG A 236 -2.46 17.48 27.23
CA ARG A 236 -1.54 16.92 28.26
C ARG A 236 -1.65 15.41 28.23
N VAL A 237 -0.67 14.74 27.64
CA VAL A 237 -0.62 13.28 27.54
C VAL A 237 0.18 12.70 28.71
N LYS A 238 -0.33 11.64 29.37
CA LYS A 238 0.45 10.90 30.36
C LYS A 238 1.54 10.08 29.68
N PRO A 239 2.75 9.96 30.29
CA PRO A 239 3.93 9.37 29.63
C PRO A 239 3.74 7.96 29.10
N GLU A 240 2.90 7.15 29.72
CA GLU A 240 2.62 5.77 29.34
C GLU A 240 1.64 5.61 28.18
N ILE A 241 0.91 6.66 27.82
CA ILE A 241 -0.16 6.58 26.81
C ILE A 241 0.35 6.38 25.38
N PRO A 242 1.42 7.06 24.91
CA PRO A 242 1.96 6.81 23.58
C PRO A 242 2.33 5.33 23.36
N ASP A 243 3.04 4.71 24.29
CA ASP A 243 3.40 3.29 24.23
C ASP A 243 2.17 2.39 24.24
N LYS A 244 1.16 2.75 25.03
CA LYS A 244 -0.11 2.01 25.04
C LYS A 244 -0.83 2.06 23.70
N ILE A 245 -0.94 3.24 23.06
CA ILE A 245 -1.50 3.40 21.71
C ILE A 245 -0.74 2.54 20.71
N ILE A 246 0.58 2.59 20.72
CA ILE A 246 1.45 1.82 19.81
C ILE A 246 1.23 0.32 20.00
N SER A 247 1.18 -0.13 21.25
CA SER A 247 0.95 -1.55 21.57
C SER A 247 -0.43 -2.02 21.13
N LEU A 248 -1.50 -1.26 21.38
CA LEU A 248 -2.86 -1.57 20.95
C LEU A 248 -2.98 -1.67 19.43
N CYS A 249 -2.24 -0.83 18.71
CA CYS A 249 -2.22 -0.77 17.25
C CYS A 249 -1.14 -1.67 16.62
N GLU A 250 -0.46 -2.51 17.41
CA GLU A 250 0.62 -3.41 16.95
C GLU A 250 1.72 -2.65 16.17
N ALA A 251 1.97 -1.39 16.51
CA ALA A 251 2.89 -0.47 15.83
C ALA A 251 2.63 -0.35 14.30
N ILE A 252 1.38 -0.53 13.84
CA ILE A 252 1.01 -0.32 12.43
C ILE A 252 0.67 1.17 12.23
N PRO A 253 1.43 1.93 11.43
CA PRO A 253 1.35 3.39 11.38
C PRO A 253 -0.05 3.96 11.15
N HIS A 254 -0.81 3.34 10.27
CA HIS A 254 -2.20 3.76 9.98
C HIS A 254 -3.10 3.67 11.22
N TYR A 255 -3.02 2.58 11.97
CA TYR A 255 -3.86 2.36 13.16
C TYR A 255 -3.37 3.20 14.34
N VAL A 256 -2.07 3.41 14.45
CA VAL A 256 -1.50 4.35 15.43
C VAL A 256 -2.07 5.75 15.20
N GLN A 257 -2.02 6.24 13.96
CA GLN A 257 -2.61 7.53 13.60
C GLN A 257 -4.13 7.57 13.84
N TYR A 258 -4.85 6.48 13.52
CA TYR A 258 -6.30 6.41 13.71
C TYR A 258 -6.68 6.48 15.20
N LEU A 259 -6.05 5.66 16.05
CA LEU A 259 -6.33 5.69 17.49
C LEU A 259 -5.87 7.01 18.12
N ALA A 260 -4.73 7.54 17.70
CA ALA A 260 -4.23 8.83 18.16
C ALA A 260 -5.18 9.98 17.81
N SER A 261 -5.75 9.97 16.61
CA SER A 261 -6.75 10.95 16.18
C SER A 261 -8.02 10.86 17.03
N ALA A 262 -8.53 9.66 17.27
CA ALA A 262 -9.73 9.46 18.09
C ALA A 262 -9.48 9.84 19.57
N ALA A 263 -8.31 9.48 20.11
CA ALA A 263 -7.93 9.83 21.48
C ALA A 263 -7.75 11.34 21.65
N TRP A 264 -7.28 12.03 20.60
CA TRP A 264 -7.20 13.49 20.59
C TRP A 264 -8.60 14.13 20.67
N GLU A 265 -9.55 13.63 19.90
CA GLU A 265 -10.95 14.09 19.93
C GLU A 265 -11.56 13.91 21.32
N GLU A 266 -11.43 12.70 21.91
CA GLU A 266 -11.92 12.41 23.25
C GLU A 266 -11.26 13.30 24.32
N ALA A 267 -9.96 13.56 24.19
CA ALA A 267 -9.25 14.43 25.15
C ALA A 267 -9.72 15.90 25.05
N GLN A 268 -10.08 16.39 23.85
CA GLN A 268 -10.66 17.73 23.71
C GLN A 268 -11.99 17.90 24.43
N GLU A 269 -12.77 16.82 24.53
CA GLU A 269 -14.06 16.79 25.25
C GLU A 269 -13.88 16.57 26.77
N ASN A 270 -12.68 16.14 27.24
CA ASN A 270 -12.39 15.78 28.63
C ASN A 270 -11.18 16.59 29.20
N ASP A 271 -11.35 17.91 29.35
CA ASP A 271 -10.39 18.83 30.01
C ASP A 271 -8.95 18.81 29.42
N THR A 272 -8.78 18.38 28.18
CA THR A 272 -7.50 18.31 27.46
C THR A 272 -6.43 17.45 28.13
N VAL A 273 -6.84 16.44 28.90
CA VAL A 273 -5.92 15.43 29.48
C VAL A 273 -6.18 14.09 28.82
N LEU A 274 -5.12 13.46 28.34
CA LEU A 274 -5.17 12.11 27.78
C LEU A 274 -4.52 11.11 28.74
N ASP A 275 -5.38 10.34 29.39
CA ASP A 275 -5.03 9.25 30.31
C ASP A 275 -5.66 7.92 29.84
N TYR A 276 -5.59 6.89 30.70
CA TYR A 276 -6.15 5.58 30.36
C TYR A 276 -7.66 5.59 30.14
N ASP A 277 -8.43 6.34 30.95
CA ASP A 277 -9.89 6.38 30.86
C ASP A 277 -10.33 7.04 29.56
N VAL A 278 -9.67 8.12 29.14
CA VAL A 278 -9.92 8.81 27.88
C VAL A 278 -9.50 7.91 26.69
N LEU A 279 -8.37 7.22 26.81
CA LEU A 279 -7.93 6.26 25.77
C LEU A 279 -8.94 5.10 25.61
N GLU A 280 -9.47 4.54 26.69
CA GLU A 280 -10.46 3.47 26.65
C GLU A 280 -11.78 3.94 26.01
N LYS A 281 -12.21 5.17 26.26
CA LYS A 281 -13.35 5.78 25.58
C LYS A 281 -13.11 5.87 24.06
N ALA A 282 -11.92 6.33 23.65
CA ALA A 282 -11.54 6.40 22.23
C ALA A 282 -11.54 5.02 21.56
N VAL A 283 -11.00 3.99 22.21
CA VAL A 283 -11.05 2.60 21.72
C VAL A 283 -12.49 2.12 21.59
N SER A 284 -13.30 2.29 22.65
CA SER A 284 -14.71 1.88 22.67
C SER A 284 -15.51 2.55 21.55
N ARG A 285 -15.29 3.85 21.31
CA ARG A 285 -15.91 4.60 20.22
C ARG A 285 -15.53 4.05 18.83
N ILE A 286 -14.25 3.72 18.62
CA ILE A 286 -13.80 3.08 17.37
C ILE A 286 -14.49 1.73 17.17
N LEU A 287 -14.52 0.87 18.19
CA LEU A 287 -15.13 -0.45 18.11
C LEU A 287 -16.63 -0.37 17.83
N THR A 288 -17.34 0.55 18.52
CA THR A 288 -18.76 0.79 18.30
C THR A 288 -19.06 1.28 16.89
N ASN A 289 -18.28 2.22 16.39
CA ASN A 289 -18.46 2.78 15.03
C ASN A 289 -18.18 1.76 13.92
N GLN A 290 -17.42 0.70 14.20
CA GLN A 290 -17.06 -0.32 13.21
C GLN A 290 -17.74 -1.67 13.45
N ILE A 291 -18.67 -1.76 14.40
CA ILE A 291 -19.28 -3.04 14.80
C ILE A 291 -19.94 -3.77 13.64
N ASP A 292 -20.73 -3.08 12.82
CA ASP A 292 -21.42 -3.68 11.67
C ASP A 292 -20.43 -4.21 10.62
N TYR A 293 -19.33 -3.48 10.41
CA TYR A 293 -18.26 -3.92 9.51
C TYR A 293 -17.56 -5.17 10.04
N PHE A 294 -17.25 -5.21 11.33
CA PHE A 294 -16.61 -6.36 11.96
C PHE A 294 -17.54 -7.58 12.01
N MET A 295 -18.81 -7.39 12.33
CA MET A 295 -19.81 -8.45 12.30
C MET A 295 -19.93 -9.05 10.90
N LYS A 296 -20.09 -8.22 9.88
CA LYS A 296 -20.17 -8.68 8.49
C LYS A 296 -18.93 -9.48 8.10
N GLN A 297 -17.73 -8.96 8.40
CA GLN A 297 -16.48 -9.65 8.08
C GLN A 297 -16.38 -11.01 8.79
N TYR A 298 -16.89 -11.13 10.01
CA TYR A 298 -16.90 -12.37 10.77
C TYR A 298 -17.95 -13.35 10.25
N GLU A 299 -19.13 -12.90 9.90
CA GLU A 299 -20.24 -13.71 9.37
C GLU A 299 -19.97 -14.28 7.97
N GLU A 300 -19.16 -13.60 7.16
CA GLU A 300 -18.70 -14.11 5.86
C GLU A 300 -17.77 -15.34 5.98
N LEU A 301 -17.29 -15.66 7.19
CA LEU A 301 -16.44 -16.80 7.46
C LEU A 301 -17.26 -18.05 7.75
N THR A 302 -16.77 -19.22 7.28
CA THR A 302 -17.36 -20.50 7.67
C THR A 302 -17.15 -20.76 9.17
N ALA A 303 -18.01 -21.56 9.79
CA ALA A 303 -17.90 -21.91 11.21
C ALA A 303 -16.51 -22.42 11.62
N HIS A 304 -15.84 -23.19 10.74
CA HIS A 304 -14.48 -23.66 11.01
C HIS A 304 -13.44 -22.53 10.91
N GLN A 305 -13.59 -21.57 9.96
CA GLN A 305 -12.74 -20.41 9.86
C GLN A 305 -12.88 -19.48 11.07
N GLN A 306 -14.12 -19.29 11.56
CA GLN A 306 -14.39 -18.54 12.78
C GLN A 306 -13.69 -19.17 13.99
N LYS A 307 -13.79 -20.51 14.16
CA LYS A 307 -13.09 -21.23 15.24
C LYS A 307 -11.57 -21.04 15.15
N VAL A 308 -11.00 -21.21 13.96
CA VAL A 308 -9.56 -21.00 13.74
C VAL A 308 -9.14 -19.56 14.05
N LEU A 309 -9.95 -18.58 13.63
CA LEU A 309 -9.68 -17.17 13.88
C LEU A 309 -9.71 -16.83 15.37
N LEU A 310 -10.69 -17.34 16.11
CA LEU A 310 -10.78 -17.18 17.57
C LEU A 310 -9.61 -17.84 18.30
N ALA A 311 -9.18 -19.01 17.86
CA ALA A 311 -8.02 -19.68 18.41
C ALA A 311 -6.75 -18.85 18.21
N ILE A 312 -6.54 -18.32 16.99
CA ILE A 312 -5.40 -17.44 16.67
C ILE A 312 -5.47 -16.11 17.44
N CYS A 313 -6.68 -15.61 17.71
CA CYS A 313 -6.86 -14.41 18.52
C CYS A 313 -6.34 -14.58 19.96
N LYS A 314 -6.45 -15.79 20.53
CA LYS A 314 -5.96 -16.16 21.85
C LYS A 314 -4.46 -16.52 21.82
N GLU A 315 -4.05 -17.35 20.86
CA GLU A 315 -2.67 -17.83 20.71
C GLU A 315 -2.32 -17.93 19.22
N ASN A 316 -1.35 -17.15 18.78
CA ASN A 316 -1.05 -16.94 17.36
C ASN A 316 0.20 -17.66 16.85
N LYS A 317 0.72 -18.61 17.63
CA LYS A 317 1.91 -19.45 17.32
C LYS A 317 1.56 -20.93 17.38
N ASN A 318 2.37 -21.76 16.72
CA ASN A 318 2.29 -23.22 16.78
C ASN A 318 0.90 -23.80 16.42
N ILE A 319 0.15 -23.11 15.57
CA ILE A 319 -1.27 -23.38 15.29
C ILE A 319 -1.55 -24.73 14.62
N TYR A 320 -0.51 -25.45 14.18
CA TYR A 320 -0.64 -26.76 13.55
C TYR A 320 -0.23 -27.94 14.43
N THR A 321 0.11 -27.68 15.70
CA THR A 321 0.46 -28.74 16.63
C THR A 321 -0.80 -29.50 17.11
N SER A 322 -0.67 -30.77 17.43
CA SER A 322 -1.76 -31.60 17.98
C SER A 322 -2.29 -31.02 19.30
N ASP A 323 -1.40 -30.49 20.12
CA ASP A 323 -1.74 -29.83 21.39
C ASP A 323 -2.60 -28.60 21.19
N TYR A 324 -2.23 -27.73 20.23
CA TYR A 324 -3.05 -26.57 19.85
C TYR A 324 -4.42 -27.00 19.32
N ALA A 325 -4.45 -27.98 18.43
CA ALA A 325 -5.69 -28.51 17.88
C ALA A 325 -6.61 -29.09 18.97
N GLY A 326 -6.03 -29.77 19.96
CA GLY A 326 -6.76 -30.28 21.12
C GLY A 326 -7.36 -29.20 21.99
N ARG A 327 -6.55 -28.19 22.36
CA ARG A 327 -7.00 -27.05 23.21
C ARG A 327 -8.13 -26.24 22.58
N TYR A 328 -8.09 -26.04 21.27
CA TYR A 328 -9.06 -25.19 20.55
C TYR A 328 -10.11 -26.00 19.76
N HIS A 329 -10.17 -27.32 19.97
CA HIS A 329 -11.09 -28.24 19.28
C HIS A 329 -11.09 -28.06 17.76
N LEU A 330 -9.90 -27.93 17.17
CA LEU A 330 -9.69 -27.81 15.73
C LEU A 330 -9.42 -29.18 15.13
N THR A 331 -10.27 -29.60 14.21
CA THR A 331 -10.15 -30.91 13.54
C THR A 331 -10.44 -30.78 12.05
N PRO A 332 -9.90 -31.63 11.20
CA PRO A 332 -8.54 -32.17 11.19
C PRO A 332 -7.51 -31.13 10.75
N ALA A 333 -6.21 -31.40 10.87
CA ALA A 333 -5.13 -30.47 10.53
C ALA A 333 -5.23 -29.90 9.11
N SER A 334 -5.67 -30.70 8.14
CA SER A 334 -5.87 -30.27 6.73
C SER A 334 -6.99 -29.21 6.59
N SER A 335 -8.03 -29.26 7.42
CA SER A 335 -9.10 -28.24 7.43
C SER A 335 -8.62 -26.96 8.07
N THR A 336 -7.83 -27.05 9.16
CA THR A 336 -7.19 -25.89 9.78
C THR A 336 -6.25 -25.19 8.79
N GLN A 337 -5.43 -25.96 8.06
CA GLN A 337 -4.55 -25.40 7.04
C GLN A 337 -5.32 -24.66 5.94
N ARG A 338 -6.41 -25.24 5.42
CA ARG A 338 -7.25 -24.59 4.40
C ARG A 338 -7.90 -23.31 4.93
N SER A 339 -8.38 -23.33 6.18
CA SER A 339 -8.97 -22.15 6.82
C SER A 339 -7.94 -21.03 6.99
N VAL A 340 -6.75 -21.33 7.50
CA VAL A 340 -5.66 -20.36 7.62
C VAL A 340 -5.27 -19.78 6.26
N GLN A 341 -5.13 -20.64 5.24
CA GLN A 341 -4.84 -20.19 3.87
C GLN A 341 -5.93 -19.23 3.34
N ARG A 342 -7.18 -19.49 3.64
CA ARG A 342 -8.28 -18.58 3.27
C ARG A 342 -8.18 -17.24 4.00
N LEU A 343 -7.97 -17.24 5.32
CA LEU A 343 -7.80 -16.03 6.14
C LEU A 343 -6.61 -15.18 5.69
N LEU A 344 -5.51 -15.81 5.26
CA LEU A 344 -4.37 -15.12 4.66
C LEU A 344 -4.72 -14.51 3.29
N ARG A 345 -5.44 -15.24 2.43
CA ARG A 345 -5.83 -14.76 1.09
C ARG A 345 -6.83 -13.61 1.15
N THR A 346 -7.76 -13.66 2.11
CA THR A 346 -8.73 -12.58 2.31
C THR A 346 -8.12 -11.35 2.98
N GLY A 347 -6.90 -11.47 3.51
CA GLY A 347 -6.20 -10.37 4.16
C GLY A 347 -6.72 -10.07 5.57
N ILE A 348 -7.41 -11.01 6.21
CA ILE A 348 -7.77 -10.93 7.64
C ILE A 348 -6.53 -11.14 8.49
N LEU A 349 -5.72 -12.13 8.11
CA LEU A 349 -4.45 -12.44 8.76
C LEU A 349 -3.27 -12.16 7.82
N SER A 350 -2.13 -11.92 8.43
CA SER A 350 -0.80 -12.01 7.82
C SER A 350 0.06 -12.99 8.59
N ARG A 351 1.13 -13.47 7.96
CA ARG A 351 2.09 -14.38 8.58
C ARG A 351 3.47 -13.76 8.55
N ASP A 352 4.11 -13.73 9.71
CA ASP A 352 5.52 -13.37 9.86
C ASP A 352 6.24 -14.54 10.56
N ALA A 353 7.13 -15.21 9.83
CA ALA A 353 7.72 -16.48 10.24
C ALA A 353 6.61 -17.50 10.65
N ASP A 354 6.54 -17.86 11.92
CA ASP A 354 5.53 -18.78 12.48
C ASP A 354 4.45 -18.09 13.31
N VAL A 355 4.36 -16.76 13.20
CA VAL A 355 3.38 -15.93 13.92
C VAL A 355 2.29 -15.48 12.96
N TYR A 356 1.03 -15.63 13.36
CA TYR A 356 -0.13 -15.17 12.62
C TYR A 356 -0.69 -13.89 13.27
N ASN A 357 -0.65 -12.78 12.54
CA ASN A 357 -1.06 -11.48 13.03
C ASN A 357 -2.36 -11.04 12.34
N PHE A 358 -3.22 -10.35 13.08
CA PHE A 358 -4.38 -9.68 12.50
C PHE A 358 -3.91 -8.47 11.70
N ASN A 359 -4.42 -8.29 10.49
CA ASN A 359 -4.14 -7.10 9.70
C ASN A 359 -4.91 -5.88 10.20
N ASP A 360 -5.95 -6.10 11.01
CA ASP A 360 -6.70 -5.07 11.70
C ASP A 360 -6.69 -5.33 13.21
N PRO A 361 -5.95 -4.54 14.01
CA PRO A 361 -5.89 -4.70 15.46
C PRO A 361 -7.23 -4.39 16.13
N PHE A 362 -8.07 -3.51 15.58
CA PHE A 362 -9.39 -3.23 16.13
C PHE A 362 -10.36 -4.39 15.91
N PHE A 363 -10.28 -5.07 14.76
CA PHE A 363 -11.03 -6.32 14.56
C PHE A 363 -10.63 -7.39 15.59
N ARG A 364 -9.34 -7.51 15.88
CA ARG A 364 -8.85 -8.40 16.94
C ARG A 364 -9.39 -8.00 18.32
N MET A 365 -9.40 -6.70 18.66
CA MET A 365 -9.93 -6.20 19.94
C MET A 365 -11.42 -6.50 20.05
N TRP A 366 -12.18 -6.25 18.98
CA TRP A 366 -13.60 -6.54 18.93
C TRP A 366 -13.88 -8.04 19.13
N LEU A 367 -13.13 -8.93 18.47
CA LEU A 367 -13.26 -10.39 18.69
C LEU A 367 -13.00 -10.78 20.14
N LYS A 368 -11.99 -10.17 20.79
CA LYS A 368 -11.70 -10.42 22.20
C LYS A 368 -12.82 -9.98 23.14
N SER A 369 -13.43 -8.82 22.87
CA SER A 369 -14.50 -8.28 23.73
C SER A 369 -15.87 -8.95 23.50
N SER A 370 -16.17 -9.39 22.26
CA SER A 370 -17.47 -9.94 21.88
C SER A 370 -17.57 -11.45 22.06
N MET A 371 -16.44 -12.16 22.17
CA MET A 371 -16.38 -13.62 22.20
C MET A 371 -15.60 -14.16 23.43
N ALA A 372 -15.34 -13.30 24.44
CA ALA A 372 -14.67 -13.66 25.70
C ALA A 372 -15.60 -14.41 26.68
#